data_b5874630f508b71f8025902eac2d5bbc
#
_entry.id   b5874630f508b71f8025902eac2d5bbc
#
_cell.length_a   1.000
_cell.length_b   1.000
_cell.length_c   1.000
_cell.angle_alpha   90.00
_cell.angle_beta   90.00
_cell.angle_gamma   90.00
#
_symmetry.space_group_name_H-M   'P 1'
#
loop_
_entity.id
_entity.type
_entity.pdbx_description
1 polymer ?
#
loop_
_entity_poly.entity_id
_entity_poly.type
_entity_poly.pdbx_seq_one_letter_code
_entity_poly.pdbx_strand_id
1 'polypeptide(L)'
;MSYLSGIFYLTEGAPTVFLDPVREREWGQFHLDGYPDRDTRQYSHLGAGGLLVFPSYVIHASEPNYTPHVDRFTMSFNTFPQGDLQDSGHGESMCNVTVNNVGDYL
;
A
#
# COMPACT_ATOMS: atom_id res chain seq x y z
N MET A 1 -11.10 3.75 -8.15
CA MET A 1 -10.25 4.49 -7.20
C MET A 1 -10.27 3.78 -5.86
N SER A 2 -9.16 3.22 -5.44
CA SER A 2 -9.02 2.51 -4.16
C SER A 2 -8.66 3.49 -3.05
N TYR A 3 -9.19 3.27 -1.85
CA TYR A 3 -8.88 4.10 -0.68
C TYR A 3 -7.78 3.45 0.17
N LEU A 4 -8.01 2.21 0.57
CA LEU A 4 -7.01 1.38 1.23
C LEU A 4 -6.75 0.14 0.40
N SER A 5 -5.51 -0.27 0.36
CA SER A 5 -5.07 -1.54 -0.19
C SER A 5 -4.58 -2.45 0.92
N GLY A 6 -4.70 -3.73 0.72
CA GLY A 6 -4.22 -4.70 1.68
C GLY A 6 -3.59 -5.90 1.02
N ILE A 7 -2.70 -6.55 1.77
CA ILE A 7 -2.03 -7.78 1.37
C ILE A 7 -2.10 -8.75 2.54
N PHE A 8 -2.67 -9.90 2.31
CA PHE A 8 -2.66 -11.02 3.24
C PHE A 8 -1.63 -12.04 2.76
N TYR A 9 -0.69 -12.37 3.63
CA TYR A 9 0.38 -13.30 3.32
C TYR A 9 -0.03 -14.71 3.70
N LEU A 10 -0.16 -15.58 2.70
CA LEU A 10 -0.54 -16.98 2.90
C LEU A 10 0.67 -17.87 3.24
N THR A 11 1.84 -17.48 2.76
CA THR A 11 3.09 -18.20 2.98
C THR A 11 4.20 -17.26 3.43
N GLU A 12 5.26 -17.81 3.99
CA GLU A 12 6.52 -17.10 4.21
C GLU A 12 7.16 -16.71 2.88
N GLY A 13 8.01 -15.72 2.88
CA GLY A 13 8.80 -15.35 1.69
C GLY A 13 9.15 -13.87 1.65
N ALA A 14 9.34 -13.38 0.43
CA ALA A 14 9.82 -12.04 0.15
C ALA A 14 8.92 -10.93 0.74
N PRO A 15 9.52 -9.86 1.28
CA PRO A 15 8.76 -8.75 1.84
C PRO A 15 8.11 -7.90 0.74
N THR A 16 7.15 -7.09 1.15
CA THR A 16 6.66 -5.96 0.37
C THR A 16 7.51 -4.73 0.70
N VAL A 17 7.94 -4.02 -0.32
CA VAL A 17 8.70 -2.78 -0.17
C VAL A 17 7.79 -1.58 -0.43
N PHE A 18 7.92 -0.56 0.38
CA PHE A 18 7.23 0.71 0.26
C PHE A 18 8.22 1.84 0.06
N LEU A 19 7.85 2.79 -0.79
CA LEU A 19 8.57 4.05 -0.92
C LEU A 19 7.90 5.11 -0.06
N ASP A 20 8.69 5.79 0.77
CA ASP A 20 8.21 6.91 1.59
C ASP A 20 8.09 8.16 0.71
N PRO A 21 6.88 8.58 0.34
CA PRO A 21 6.70 9.71 -0.57
C PRO A 21 7.10 11.05 0.04
N VAL A 22 7.08 11.16 1.36
CA VAL A 22 7.45 12.40 2.06
C VAL A 22 8.96 12.57 2.05
N ARG A 23 9.69 11.50 2.32
CA ARG A 23 11.15 11.54 2.33
C ARG A 23 11.74 11.82 0.96
N GLU A 24 11.15 11.27 -0.09
CA GLU A 24 11.59 11.59 -1.45
C GLU A 24 11.38 13.06 -1.80
N ARG A 25 10.31 13.68 -1.32
CA ARG A 25 10.08 15.11 -1.53
C ARG A 25 11.01 16.00 -0.71
N GLU A 26 11.28 15.64 0.52
CA GLU A 26 12.07 16.45 1.44
C GLU A 26 13.57 16.32 1.20
N TRP A 27 14.04 15.14 0.84
CA TRP A 27 15.47 14.83 0.77
C TRP A 27 15.98 14.54 -0.64
N GLY A 28 15.13 14.44 -1.64
CA GLY A 28 15.52 14.13 -3.01
C GLY A 28 16.38 15.22 -3.69
N GLN A 29 16.51 16.38 -3.08
CA GLN A 29 17.29 17.51 -3.62
C GLN A 29 18.48 17.92 -2.76
N PHE A 30 18.64 17.37 -1.57
CA PHE A 30 19.72 17.78 -0.66
C PHE A 30 20.53 16.57 -0.20
N HIS A 31 21.78 16.54 -0.66
CA HIS A 31 22.80 15.68 -0.06
C HIS A 31 23.39 16.45 1.13
N LEU A 32 23.10 15.99 2.32
CA LEU A 32 23.71 16.54 3.52
C LEU A 32 24.94 15.69 3.87
N ASP A 33 26.12 16.29 3.71
CA ASP A 33 27.37 15.67 4.12
C ASP A 33 27.30 15.25 5.62
N GLY A 34 27.62 13.99 5.90
CA GLY A 34 27.64 13.45 7.26
C GLY A 34 26.33 12.79 7.72
N TYR A 35 25.28 12.81 6.92
CA TYR A 35 24.09 11.99 7.16
C TYR A 35 24.13 10.74 6.29
N PRO A 36 23.92 9.56 6.86
CA PRO A 36 23.84 8.35 6.05
C PRO A 36 22.70 8.50 5.04
N ASP A 37 22.93 8.02 3.82
CA ASP A 37 21.87 7.84 2.83
C ASP A 37 20.72 7.10 3.50
N ARG A 38 19.68 7.83 3.83
CA ARG A 38 18.49 7.19 4.37
C ARG A 38 17.77 6.53 3.23
N ASP A 39 17.79 5.22 3.25
CA ASP A 39 16.96 4.45 2.36
C ASP A 39 15.50 4.89 2.56
N THR A 40 14.92 5.45 1.52
CA THR A 40 13.50 5.85 1.50
C THR A 40 12.57 4.64 1.41
N ARG A 41 13.15 3.45 1.31
CA ARG A 41 12.42 2.19 1.25
C ARG A 41 12.17 1.63 2.64
N GLN A 42 10.95 1.18 2.84
CA GLN A 42 10.56 0.45 4.04
C GLN A 42 10.09 -0.95 3.65
N TYR A 43 10.55 -1.93 4.38
CA TYR A 43 10.25 -3.33 4.11
C TYR A 43 9.28 -3.88 5.15
N SER A 44 8.22 -4.52 4.70
CA SER A 44 7.32 -5.26 5.56
C SER A 44 7.72 -6.74 5.56
N HIS A 45 8.24 -7.20 6.69
CA HIS A 45 8.68 -8.59 6.88
C HIS A 45 7.60 -9.43 7.58
N LEU A 46 6.36 -9.34 7.10
CA LEU A 46 5.28 -10.17 7.63
C LEU A 46 5.38 -11.59 7.09
N GLY A 47 5.27 -12.55 7.99
CA GLY A 47 5.21 -13.97 7.65
C GLY A 47 3.79 -14.44 7.32
N ALA A 48 3.64 -15.75 7.18
CA ALA A 48 2.36 -16.40 6.94
C ALA A 48 1.31 -16.02 8.00
N GLY A 49 0.12 -15.68 7.56
CA GLY A 49 -0.96 -15.18 8.41
C GLY A 49 -0.91 -13.68 8.69
N GLY A 50 0.13 -12.98 8.23
CA GLY A 50 0.25 -11.53 8.36
C GLY A 50 -0.70 -10.78 7.43
N LEU A 51 -1.27 -9.71 7.93
CA LEU A 51 -2.11 -8.79 7.15
C LEU A 51 -1.49 -7.40 7.17
N LEU A 52 -1.30 -6.83 6.01
CA LEU A 52 -0.80 -5.48 5.82
C LEU A 52 -1.88 -4.64 5.16
N VAL A 53 -2.17 -3.48 5.75
CA VAL A 53 -3.13 -2.51 5.20
C VAL A 53 -2.44 -1.16 5.10
N PHE A 54 -2.59 -0.50 3.97
CA PHE A 54 -1.92 0.76 3.68
C PHE A 54 -2.77 1.65 2.76
N PRO A 55 -2.55 2.97 2.78
CA PRO A 55 -3.20 3.87 1.82
C PRO A 55 -2.85 3.51 0.38
N SER A 56 -3.84 3.44 -0.48
CA SER A 56 -3.65 2.96 -1.85
C SER A 56 -2.73 3.84 -2.71
N TYR A 57 -2.48 5.07 -2.30
CA TYR A 57 -1.57 5.96 -3.02
C TYR A 57 -0.07 5.67 -2.78
N VAL A 58 0.25 4.86 -1.77
CA VAL A 58 1.65 4.56 -1.44
C VAL A 58 2.25 3.65 -2.50
N ILE A 59 3.38 4.07 -3.05
CA ILE A 59 4.11 3.29 -4.04
C ILE A 59 4.70 2.07 -3.35
N HIS A 60 4.43 0.91 -3.89
CA HIS A 60 4.87 -0.36 -3.32
C HIS A 60 5.17 -1.39 -4.40
N ALA A 61 5.96 -2.37 -4.05
CA ALA A 61 6.29 -3.50 -4.91
C ALA A 61 6.57 -4.76 -4.09
N SER A 62 6.45 -5.90 -4.71
CA SER A 62 6.94 -7.15 -4.13
C SER A 62 8.42 -7.31 -4.46
N GLU A 63 9.22 -7.64 -3.46
CA GLU A 63 10.60 -8.04 -3.70
C GLU A 63 10.67 -9.40 -4.39
N PRO A 64 11.73 -9.66 -5.17
CA PRO A 64 11.94 -10.98 -5.75
C PRO A 64 12.02 -12.06 -4.67
N ASN A 65 11.39 -13.18 -4.92
CA ASN A 65 11.49 -14.33 -4.03
C ASN A 65 12.71 -15.17 -4.39
N TYR A 66 13.79 -14.98 -3.64
CA TYR A 66 15.05 -15.70 -3.87
C TYR A 66 15.16 -17.05 -3.17
N THR A 67 14.12 -17.47 -2.45
CA THR A 67 14.11 -18.76 -1.77
C THR A 67 13.76 -19.86 -2.78
N PRO A 68 14.72 -20.73 -3.16
CA PRO A 68 14.45 -21.80 -4.11
C PRO A 68 13.39 -22.77 -3.58
N HIS A 69 12.51 -23.23 -4.45
CA HIS A 69 11.49 -24.25 -4.15
C HIS A 69 10.42 -23.84 -3.12
N VAL A 70 10.33 -22.56 -2.76
CA VAL A 70 9.28 -22.05 -1.88
C VAL A 70 8.46 -21.03 -2.65
N ASP A 71 7.20 -21.34 -2.88
CA ASP A 71 6.28 -20.44 -3.53
C ASP A 71 5.75 -19.40 -2.53
N ARG A 72 5.72 -18.15 -2.96
CA ARG A 72 5.15 -17.03 -2.21
C ARG A 72 3.72 -16.79 -2.68
N PHE A 73 2.76 -17.05 -1.82
CA PHE A 73 1.35 -16.76 -2.09
C PHE A 73 0.86 -15.61 -1.23
N THR A 74 0.24 -14.64 -1.87
CA THR A 74 -0.39 -13.51 -1.23
C THR A 74 -1.77 -13.29 -1.80
N MET A 75 -2.67 -12.72 -1.00
CA MET A 75 -3.97 -12.26 -1.43
C MET A 75 -4.02 -10.75 -1.29
N SER A 76 -4.18 -10.05 -2.40
CA SER A 76 -4.32 -8.60 -2.41
C SER A 76 -5.78 -8.19 -2.51
N PHE A 77 -6.13 -7.11 -1.84
CA PHE A 77 -7.47 -6.53 -1.91
C PHE A 77 -7.41 -5.01 -1.89
N ASN A 78 -8.47 -4.41 -2.39
CA ASN A 78 -8.67 -2.96 -2.37
C ASN A 78 -10.01 -2.64 -1.73
N THR A 79 -10.09 -1.51 -1.07
CA THR A 79 -11.31 -0.98 -0.49
C THR A 79 -11.75 0.28 -1.20
N PHE A 80 -13.04 0.50 -1.24
CA PHE A 80 -13.63 1.69 -1.82
C PHE A 80 -14.56 2.32 -0.79
N PRO A 81 -14.48 3.63 -0.56
CA PRO A 81 -15.48 4.31 0.23
C PRO A 81 -16.81 4.25 -0.52
N GLN A 82 -17.90 4.07 0.23
CA GLN A 82 -19.25 4.07 -0.28
C GLN A 82 -20.09 5.10 0.44
N GLY A 83 -20.99 5.76 -0.26
CA GLY A 83 -21.86 6.78 0.26
C GLY A 83 -21.51 8.18 -0.23
N ASP A 84 -22.03 9.17 0.42
CA ASP A 84 -21.73 10.56 0.12
C ASP A 84 -20.40 10.98 0.72
N LEU A 85 -19.46 11.36 -0.12
CA LEU A 85 -18.17 11.90 0.27
C LEU A 85 -18.31 13.41 0.41
N GLN A 86 -18.15 13.91 1.62
CA GLN A 86 -18.28 15.33 1.95
C GLN A 86 -16.91 15.95 2.23
N ASP A 87 -16.74 17.19 1.82
CA ASP A 87 -15.68 18.03 2.32
C ASP A 87 -15.98 18.41 3.77
N SER A 88 -15.04 18.13 4.66
CA SER A 88 -15.17 18.39 6.09
C SER A 88 -15.34 19.88 6.43
N GLY A 89 -15.09 20.80 5.47
CA GLY A 89 -15.17 22.24 5.68
C GLY A 89 -16.51 22.89 5.28
N HIS A 90 -17.28 22.29 4.38
CA HIS A 90 -18.41 22.96 3.75
C HIS A 90 -19.75 22.21 3.80
N GLY A 91 -19.77 20.99 4.27
CA GLY A 91 -21.00 20.19 4.38
C GLY A 91 -21.65 19.82 3.04
N GLU A 92 -20.98 20.13 1.92
CA GLU A 92 -21.46 19.77 0.60
C GLU A 92 -20.91 18.40 0.18
N SER A 93 -21.72 17.62 -0.50
CA SER A 93 -21.30 16.34 -1.04
C SER A 93 -20.34 16.54 -2.21
N MET A 94 -19.12 16.04 -2.10
CA MET A 94 -18.15 16.08 -3.18
C MET A 94 -18.50 15.07 -4.29
N CYS A 95 -18.93 13.91 -3.89
CA CYS A 95 -19.43 12.89 -4.80
C CYS A 95 -20.17 11.79 -4.03
N ASN A 96 -21.06 11.11 -4.71
CA ASN A 96 -21.67 9.89 -4.20
C ASN A 96 -20.98 8.68 -4.83
N VAL A 97 -20.50 7.76 -4.00
CA VAL A 97 -19.89 6.51 -4.45
C VAL A 97 -20.82 5.36 -4.09
N THR A 98 -21.29 4.66 -5.10
CA THR A 98 -22.08 3.46 -4.94
C THR A 98 -21.33 2.28 -5.54
N VAL A 99 -21.06 1.28 -4.72
CA VAL A 99 -20.50 0.02 -5.19
C VAL A 99 -21.66 -0.96 -5.37
N ASN A 100 -21.95 -1.28 -6.62
CA ASN A 100 -22.91 -2.32 -6.95
C ASN A 100 -22.36 -3.68 -6.51
N ASN A 101 -23.21 -4.70 -6.51
CA ASN A 101 -22.83 -6.02 -6.04
C ASN A 101 -21.49 -6.49 -6.64
N VAL A 102 -20.47 -6.61 -5.78
CA VAL A 102 -19.12 -6.99 -6.19
C VAL A 102 -19.09 -8.34 -6.90
N GLY A 103 -20.03 -9.23 -6.57
CA GLY A 103 -20.16 -10.51 -7.22
C GLY A 103 -20.42 -10.43 -8.73
N ASP A 104 -20.96 -9.32 -9.22
CA ASP A 104 -21.25 -9.12 -10.66
C ASP A 104 -19.97 -8.85 -11.47
N TYR A 105 -18.84 -8.60 -10.82
CA TYR A 105 -17.55 -8.32 -11.45
C TYR A 105 -16.55 -9.47 -11.31
N LEU A 106 -16.93 -10.51 -10.65
CA LEU A 106 -16.16 -11.73 -10.50
C LEU A 106 -16.64 -12.79 -11.50
#